data_0b1be6223f276c5bf07da0fffb5eca54
#
_entry.id   0b1be6223f276c5bf07da0fffb5eca54
#
_cell.length_a   1.000
_cell.length_b   1.000
_cell.length_c   1.000
_cell.angle_alpha   90.00
_cell.angle_beta   90.00
_cell.angle_gamma   90.00
#
_symmetry.space_group_name_H-M   'P 1'
#
loop_
_entity.id
_entity.type
_entity.pdbx_description
1 polymer ?
#
loop_
_entity_poly.entity_id
_entity_poly.type
_entity_poly.pdbx_seq_one_letter_code
_entity_poly.pdbx_strand_id
1 'polypeptide(L)'
;MIQAIGLIANRVGVEIQQYSHIIIPEVVKNVNDTKQQVVDSTFTTLSRWVIHQDKVQSTILLPILPYFSTAIKTSKSRYRVLQWFLDTIPSCEGKDIRPIIPIVLDGLLDKAKETRTVATSLLSMILTKWSNEAFLKEAAKRRPIDASQLKTMIL
;
A
#
# COMPACT_ATOMS: atom_id res chain seq x y z
N MET A 1 0.17 0.14 -22.58
CA MET A 1 1.20 1.05 -22.03
C MET A 1 1.62 0.66 -20.63
N ILE A 2 0.71 0.49 -19.68
CA ILE A 2 1.03 0.11 -18.28
C ILE A 2 1.85 -1.18 -18.21
N GLN A 3 1.49 -2.21 -18.96
CA GLN A 3 2.24 -3.47 -19.01
C GLN A 3 3.67 -3.29 -19.55
N ALA A 4 3.85 -2.42 -20.55
CA ALA A 4 5.17 -2.12 -21.10
C ALA A 4 6.08 -1.49 -20.03
N ILE A 5 5.54 -0.60 -19.19
CA ILE A 5 6.25 -0.02 -18.05
C ILE A 5 6.73 -1.12 -17.10
N GLY A 6 5.88 -2.09 -16.77
CA GLY A 6 6.24 -3.22 -15.93
C GLY A 6 7.34 -4.11 -16.52
N LEU A 7 7.29 -4.35 -17.82
CA LEU A 7 8.31 -5.13 -18.52
C LEU A 7 9.67 -4.41 -18.53
N ILE A 8 9.66 -3.09 -18.72
CA ILE A 8 10.88 -2.27 -18.65
C ILE A 8 11.46 -2.32 -17.23
N ALA A 9 10.64 -2.14 -16.21
CA ALA A 9 11.05 -2.21 -14.81
C ALA A 9 11.72 -3.56 -14.49
N ASN A 10 11.14 -4.64 -14.97
CA ASN A 10 11.67 -5.99 -14.77
C ASN A 10 13.04 -6.18 -15.41
N ARG A 11 13.29 -5.56 -16.57
CA ARG A 11 14.58 -5.63 -17.26
C ARG A 11 15.65 -4.71 -16.67
N VAL A 12 15.27 -3.50 -16.28
CA VAL A 12 16.19 -2.51 -15.70
C VAL A 12 16.66 -2.94 -14.30
N GLY A 13 15.80 -3.66 -13.56
CA GLY A 13 16.12 -4.09 -12.21
C GLY A 13 16.03 -2.95 -11.21
N VAL A 14 16.82 -3.03 -10.12
CA VAL A 14 16.74 -2.09 -8.99
C VAL A 14 17.07 -0.63 -9.35
N GLU A 15 17.78 -0.40 -10.45
CA GLU A 15 18.08 0.95 -10.93
C GLU A 15 16.83 1.74 -11.32
N ILE A 16 15.69 1.05 -11.52
CA ILE A 16 14.42 1.68 -11.84
C ILE A 16 13.95 2.66 -10.74
N GLN A 17 14.44 2.51 -9.51
CA GLN A 17 14.05 3.34 -8.37
C GLN A 17 14.23 4.85 -8.63
N GLN A 18 15.24 5.22 -9.40
CA GLN A 18 15.52 6.63 -9.73
C GLN A 18 14.40 7.30 -10.52
N TYR A 19 13.55 6.52 -11.19
CA TYR A 19 12.41 7.01 -11.98
C TYR A 19 11.08 6.93 -11.24
N SER A 20 11.05 6.37 -10.03
CA SER A 20 9.81 6.12 -9.28
C SER A 20 9.00 7.38 -9.05
N HIS A 21 9.67 8.50 -8.71
CA HIS A 21 9.00 9.77 -8.43
C HIS A 21 8.32 10.41 -9.65
N ILE A 22 8.66 9.97 -10.85
CA ILE A 22 8.06 10.45 -12.11
C ILE A 22 6.95 9.51 -12.56
N ILE A 23 7.22 8.19 -12.55
CA ILE A 23 6.37 7.19 -13.20
C ILE A 23 5.28 6.68 -12.25
N ILE A 24 5.60 6.41 -10.99
CA ILE A 24 4.65 5.78 -10.07
C ILE A 24 3.42 6.67 -9.80
N PRO A 25 3.52 7.99 -9.61
CA PRO A 25 2.32 8.83 -9.46
C PRO A 25 1.32 8.68 -10.61
N GLU A 26 1.80 8.48 -11.82
CA GLU A 26 0.93 8.28 -12.98
C GLU A 26 0.35 6.86 -13.04
N VAL A 27 1.14 5.85 -12.68
CA VAL A 27 0.69 4.46 -12.66
C VAL A 27 -0.41 4.25 -11.60
N VAL A 28 -0.23 4.76 -10.38
CA VAL A 28 -1.19 4.53 -9.29
C VAL A 28 -2.56 5.19 -9.52
N LYS A 29 -2.67 6.18 -10.38
CA LYS A 29 -3.98 6.78 -10.76
C LYS A 29 -4.93 5.73 -11.34
N ASN A 30 -4.41 4.71 -11.99
CA ASN A 30 -5.19 3.68 -12.67
C ASN A 30 -5.82 2.65 -11.71
N VAL A 31 -5.55 2.72 -10.40
CA VAL A 31 -6.22 1.85 -9.40
C VAL A 31 -7.73 2.12 -9.33
N ASN A 32 -8.18 3.28 -9.82
CA ASN A 32 -9.59 3.67 -9.86
C ASN A 32 -10.23 3.44 -11.24
N ASP A 33 -9.53 2.85 -12.20
CA ASP A 33 -10.09 2.66 -13.54
C ASP A 33 -11.33 1.77 -13.49
N THR A 34 -12.29 2.05 -14.37
CA THR A 34 -13.53 1.27 -14.47
C THR A 34 -13.31 -0.09 -15.11
N LYS A 35 -12.26 -0.23 -15.92
CA LYS A 35 -11.90 -1.47 -16.59
C LYS A 35 -11.03 -2.33 -15.69
N GLN A 36 -11.55 -3.49 -15.30
CA GLN A 36 -10.83 -4.43 -14.43
C GLN A 36 -9.45 -4.80 -14.98
N GLN A 37 -9.34 -4.98 -16.29
CA GLN A 37 -8.07 -5.29 -16.94
C GLN A 37 -7.00 -4.21 -16.73
N VAL A 38 -7.38 -2.94 -16.73
CA VAL A 38 -6.47 -1.82 -16.46
C VAL A 38 -6.02 -1.85 -15.00
N VAL A 39 -6.94 -2.08 -14.08
CA VAL A 39 -6.63 -2.21 -12.65
C VAL A 39 -5.66 -3.36 -12.40
N ASP A 40 -5.93 -4.53 -12.97
CA ASP A 40 -5.07 -5.71 -12.81
C ASP A 40 -3.67 -5.48 -13.40
N SER A 41 -3.58 -4.84 -14.55
CA SER A 41 -2.30 -4.47 -15.18
C SER A 41 -1.53 -3.47 -14.33
N THR A 42 -2.23 -2.57 -13.64
CA THR A 42 -1.63 -1.60 -12.72
C THR A 42 -0.93 -2.31 -11.56
N PHE A 43 -1.61 -3.22 -10.88
CA PHE A 43 -1.01 -3.96 -9.77
C PHE A 43 0.10 -4.92 -10.21
N THR A 44 -0.04 -5.54 -11.37
CA THR A 44 1.05 -6.34 -11.95
C THR A 44 2.29 -5.46 -12.21
N THR A 45 2.11 -4.27 -12.74
CA THR A 45 3.19 -3.32 -13.01
C THR A 45 3.83 -2.84 -11.71
N LEU A 46 3.04 -2.50 -10.69
CA LEU A 46 3.56 -2.12 -9.37
C LEU A 46 4.40 -3.23 -8.75
N SER A 47 3.94 -4.48 -8.85
CA SER A 47 4.69 -5.63 -8.36
C SER A 47 6.02 -5.80 -9.09
N ARG A 48 6.02 -5.68 -10.42
CA ARG A 48 7.25 -5.72 -11.24
C ARG A 48 8.20 -4.58 -10.92
N TRP A 49 7.65 -3.44 -10.51
CA TRP A 49 8.45 -2.28 -10.12
C TRP A 49 9.24 -2.53 -8.83
N VAL A 50 8.62 -3.16 -7.83
CA VAL A 50 9.20 -3.32 -6.49
C VAL A 50 9.85 -4.68 -6.24
N ILE A 51 9.54 -5.71 -7.05
CA ILE A 51 10.08 -7.06 -6.88
C ILE A 51 11.17 -7.31 -7.92
N HIS A 52 12.39 -7.53 -7.45
CA HIS A 52 13.53 -7.90 -8.29
C HIS A 52 14.26 -9.09 -7.67
N GLN A 53 14.64 -10.06 -8.51
CA GLN A 53 15.27 -11.32 -8.06
C GLN A 53 14.42 -12.03 -6.99
N ASP A 54 13.11 -12.10 -7.22
CA ASP A 54 12.10 -12.71 -6.34
C ASP A 54 12.04 -12.10 -4.92
N LYS A 55 12.54 -10.89 -4.75
CA LYS A 55 12.53 -10.16 -3.48
C LYS A 55 11.92 -8.78 -3.62
N VAL A 56 11.10 -8.41 -2.64
CA VAL A 56 10.60 -7.05 -2.50
C VAL A 56 11.75 -6.13 -2.09
N GLN A 57 12.00 -5.10 -2.91
CA GLN A 57 13.05 -4.13 -2.64
C GLN A 57 12.50 -2.98 -1.79
N SER A 58 12.86 -2.96 -0.52
CA SER A 58 12.41 -1.90 0.41
C SER A 58 12.84 -0.50 -0.02
N THR A 59 14.01 -0.38 -0.65
CA THR A 59 14.52 0.90 -1.21
C THR A 59 13.66 1.44 -2.34
N ILE A 60 12.87 0.59 -3.00
CA ILE A 60 11.92 0.97 -4.05
C ILE A 60 10.51 1.12 -3.50
N LEU A 61 10.05 0.16 -2.68
CA LEU A 61 8.69 0.12 -2.15
C LEU A 61 8.41 1.28 -1.19
N LEU A 62 9.26 1.50 -0.20
CA LEU A 62 8.98 2.49 0.84
C LEU A 62 8.82 3.92 0.30
N PRO A 63 9.66 4.40 -0.62
CA PRO A 63 9.51 5.75 -1.17
C PRO A 63 8.24 5.97 -1.99
N ILE A 64 7.62 4.91 -2.53
CA ILE A 64 6.41 5.05 -3.35
C ILE A 64 5.12 4.96 -2.54
N LEU A 65 5.15 4.50 -1.29
CA LEU A 65 3.96 4.38 -0.45
C LEU A 65 3.14 5.68 -0.33
N PRO A 66 3.75 6.87 -0.20
CA PRO A 66 2.98 8.11 -0.09
C PRO A 66 2.07 8.42 -1.29
N TYR A 67 2.38 7.90 -2.47
CA TYR A 67 1.56 8.18 -3.67
C TYR A 67 0.20 7.50 -3.65
N PHE A 68 0.01 6.46 -2.86
CA PHE A 68 -1.24 5.71 -2.80
C PHE A 68 -2.36 6.47 -2.08
N SER A 69 -2.04 7.28 -1.06
CA SER A 69 -3.05 7.97 -0.27
C SER A 69 -3.89 8.94 -1.08
N THR A 70 -3.29 9.62 -2.05
CA THR A 70 -3.99 10.55 -2.95
C THR A 70 -4.66 9.86 -4.13
N ALA A 71 -4.25 8.64 -4.46
CA ALA A 71 -4.77 7.89 -5.60
C ALA A 71 -6.11 7.21 -5.29
N ILE A 72 -6.32 6.77 -4.05
CA ILE A 72 -7.52 6.00 -3.65
C ILE A 72 -8.74 6.92 -3.59
N LYS A 73 -9.80 6.58 -4.35
CA LYS A 73 -11.04 7.37 -4.42
C LYS A 73 -12.29 6.58 -4.06
N THR A 74 -12.25 5.25 -4.07
CA THR A 74 -13.40 4.37 -3.85
C THR A 74 -13.07 3.24 -2.88
N SER A 75 -14.10 2.60 -2.30
CA SER A 75 -13.91 1.38 -1.49
C SER A 75 -13.25 0.26 -2.29
N LYS A 76 -13.61 0.12 -3.57
CA LYS A 76 -13.04 -0.90 -4.46
C LYS A 76 -11.53 -0.68 -4.67
N SER A 77 -11.11 0.55 -4.95
CA SER A 77 -9.69 0.88 -5.11
C SER A 77 -8.93 0.73 -3.80
N ARG A 78 -9.55 1.11 -2.67
CA ARG A 78 -8.97 0.92 -1.33
C ARG A 78 -8.75 -0.56 -1.03
N TYR A 79 -9.74 -1.41 -1.29
CA TYR A 79 -9.60 -2.85 -1.15
C TYR A 79 -8.40 -3.40 -1.91
N ARG A 80 -8.27 -3.05 -3.19
CA ARG A 80 -7.18 -3.54 -4.05
C ARG A 80 -5.81 -3.06 -3.57
N VAL A 81 -5.70 -1.82 -3.15
CA VAL A 81 -4.45 -1.26 -2.61
C VAL A 81 -4.07 -1.93 -1.30
N LEU A 82 -5.02 -2.10 -0.38
CA LEU A 82 -4.78 -2.78 0.89
C LEU A 82 -4.37 -4.24 0.68
N GLN A 83 -5.00 -4.93 -0.27
CA GLN A 83 -4.64 -6.30 -0.61
C GLN A 83 -3.21 -6.36 -1.17
N TRP A 84 -2.84 -5.45 -2.05
CA TRP A 84 -1.48 -5.38 -2.58
C TRP A 84 -0.45 -5.09 -1.49
N PHE A 85 -0.77 -4.23 -0.54
CA PHE A 85 0.10 -4.00 0.62
C PHE A 85 0.26 -5.26 1.47
N LEU A 86 -0.84 -5.98 1.71
CA LEU A 86 -0.81 -7.22 2.49
C LEU A 86 0.06 -8.29 1.82
N ASP A 87 0.06 -8.33 0.49
CA ASP A 87 0.86 -9.28 -0.29
C ASP A 87 2.35 -8.88 -0.36
N THR A 88 2.66 -7.59 -0.24
CA THR A 88 3.99 -7.04 -0.55
C THR A 88 4.79 -6.66 0.70
N ILE A 89 4.18 -5.95 1.65
CA ILE A 89 4.87 -5.38 2.82
C ILE A 89 5.45 -6.44 3.77
N PRO A 90 4.83 -7.60 4.00
CA PRO A 90 5.41 -8.61 4.89
C PRO A 90 6.81 -9.06 4.50
N SER A 91 7.09 -9.12 3.19
CA SER A 91 8.39 -9.50 2.64
C SER A 91 9.39 -8.34 2.59
N CYS A 92 8.96 -7.13 2.95
CA CYS A 92 9.80 -5.94 2.95
C CYS A 92 10.61 -5.85 4.25
N GLU A 93 11.91 -5.70 4.13
CA GLU A 93 12.81 -5.56 5.30
C GLU A 93 12.71 -4.19 5.97
N GLY A 94 12.26 -3.18 5.23
CA GLY A 94 12.12 -1.83 5.73
C GLY A 94 11.01 -1.68 6.76
N LYS A 95 11.13 -0.65 7.61
CA LYS A 95 10.21 -0.42 8.73
C LYS A 95 9.39 0.87 8.60
N ASP A 96 9.72 1.75 7.66
CA ASP A 96 8.99 3.02 7.54
C ASP A 96 7.72 2.88 6.72
N ILE A 97 6.69 2.33 7.35
CA ILE A 97 5.37 2.12 6.79
C ILE A 97 4.36 3.20 7.21
N ARG A 98 4.82 4.27 7.85
CA ARG A 98 3.94 5.38 8.28
C ARG A 98 3.01 5.92 7.19
N PRO A 99 3.43 6.03 5.93
CA PRO A 99 2.54 6.56 4.88
C PRO A 99 1.29 5.74 4.62
N ILE A 100 1.26 4.45 4.95
CA ILE A 100 0.08 3.61 4.74
C ILE A 100 -0.92 3.66 5.90
N ILE A 101 -0.56 4.22 7.05
CA ILE A 101 -1.43 4.26 8.23
C ILE A 101 -2.78 4.91 7.92
N PRO A 102 -2.87 6.08 7.27
CA PRO A 102 -4.16 6.65 6.93
C PRO A 102 -5.03 5.73 6.06
N ILE A 103 -4.42 5.01 5.13
CA ILE A 103 -5.12 4.09 4.23
C ILE A 103 -5.67 2.89 5.02
N VAL A 104 -4.90 2.36 5.96
CA VAL A 104 -5.34 1.29 6.85
C VAL A 104 -6.51 1.74 7.72
N LEU A 105 -6.43 2.94 8.31
CA LEU A 105 -7.50 3.51 9.13
C LEU A 105 -8.78 3.69 8.32
N ASP A 106 -8.69 4.24 7.11
CA ASP A 106 -9.83 4.35 6.21
C ASP A 106 -10.42 2.98 5.86
N GLY A 107 -9.58 1.99 5.68
CA GLY A 107 -9.98 0.61 5.40
C GLY A 107 -10.72 -0.05 6.56
N LEU A 108 -10.30 0.19 7.80
CA LEU A 108 -10.96 -0.34 9.01
C LEU A 108 -12.37 0.24 9.19
N LEU A 109 -12.60 1.47 8.71
CA LEU A 109 -13.87 2.18 8.80
C LEU A 109 -14.68 2.12 7.50
N ASP A 110 -14.21 1.39 6.50
CA ASP A 110 -14.88 1.30 5.20
C ASP A 110 -16.26 0.64 5.32
N LYS A 111 -17.19 1.08 4.47
CA LYS A 111 -18.53 0.49 4.40
C LYS A 111 -18.53 -0.95 3.89
N ALA A 112 -17.59 -1.32 3.03
CA ALA A 112 -17.46 -2.64 2.47
C ALA A 112 -16.78 -3.60 3.47
N LYS A 113 -17.43 -4.72 3.75
CA LYS A 113 -16.92 -5.73 4.70
C LYS A 113 -15.58 -6.30 4.25
N GLU A 114 -15.43 -6.57 2.96
CA GLU A 114 -14.21 -7.12 2.38
C GLU A 114 -13.01 -6.18 2.62
N THR A 115 -13.24 -4.88 2.46
CA THR A 115 -12.22 -3.85 2.71
C THR A 115 -11.81 -3.84 4.19
N ARG A 116 -12.79 -3.89 5.10
CA ARG A 116 -12.50 -3.96 6.54
C ARG A 116 -11.70 -5.22 6.91
N THR A 117 -12.04 -6.35 6.31
CA THR A 117 -11.34 -7.62 6.57
C THR A 117 -9.88 -7.55 6.17
N VAL A 118 -9.58 -7.04 4.98
CA VAL A 118 -8.20 -6.88 4.50
C VAL A 118 -7.44 -5.86 5.35
N ALA A 119 -8.08 -4.75 5.70
CA ALA A 119 -7.49 -3.73 6.57
C ALA A 119 -7.13 -4.29 7.96
N THR A 120 -7.99 -5.14 8.53
CA THR A 120 -7.74 -5.82 9.81
C THR A 120 -6.55 -6.78 9.70
N SER A 121 -6.46 -7.56 8.63
CA SER A 121 -5.33 -8.46 8.38
C SER A 121 -4.02 -7.67 8.23
N LEU A 122 -4.06 -6.57 7.51
CA LEU A 122 -2.89 -5.70 7.33
C LEU A 122 -2.48 -5.05 8.66
N LEU A 123 -3.43 -4.59 9.46
CA LEU A 123 -3.16 -4.07 10.80
C LEU A 123 -2.46 -5.11 11.69
N SER A 124 -2.95 -6.34 11.71
CA SER A 124 -2.33 -7.43 12.46
C SER A 124 -0.89 -7.65 12.04
N MET A 125 -0.61 -7.61 10.74
CA MET A 125 0.76 -7.71 10.22
C MET A 125 1.64 -6.51 10.64
N ILE A 126 1.08 -5.30 10.57
CA ILE A 126 1.81 -4.09 11.00
C ILE A 126 2.22 -4.19 12.47
N LEU A 127 1.35 -4.68 13.33
CA LEU A 127 1.62 -4.83 14.76
C LEU A 127 2.69 -5.90 15.07
N THR A 128 3.05 -6.75 14.12
CA THR A 128 4.23 -7.62 14.25
C THR A 128 5.54 -6.87 14.02
N LYS A 129 5.50 -5.78 13.24
CA LYS A 129 6.66 -4.94 12.94
C LYS A 129 6.81 -3.78 13.92
N TRP A 130 5.70 -3.24 14.40
CA TRP A 130 5.62 -2.15 15.36
C TRP A 130 4.88 -2.60 16.61
N SER A 131 5.26 -2.07 17.77
CA SER A 131 4.47 -2.25 18.99
C SER A 131 3.10 -1.58 18.86
N ASN A 132 2.11 -2.10 19.60
CA ASN A 132 0.78 -1.49 19.66
C ASN A 132 0.85 0.00 20.03
N GLU A 133 1.72 0.32 20.99
CA GLU A 133 1.92 1.70 21.46
C GLU A 133 2.47 2.62 20.36
N ALA A 134 3.50 2.16 19.63
CA ALA A 134 4.09 2.93 18.53
C ALA A 134 3.07 3.18 17.42
N PHE A 135 2.28 2.17 17.06
CA PHE A 135 1.22 2.31 16.06
C PHE A 135 0.15 3.29 16.52
N LEU A 136 -0.36 3.14 17.75
CA LEU A 136 -1.39 4.03 18.30
C LEU A 136 -0.92 5.47 18.40
N LYS A 137 0.34 5.70 18.73
CA LYS A 137 0.95 7.03 18.76
C LYS A 137 0.94 7.70 17.38
N GLU A 138 1.33 6.98 16.35
CA GLU A 138 1.30 7.49 14.98
C GLU A 138 -0.12 7.68 14.47
N ALA A 139 -1.04 6.76 14.77
CA ALA A 139 -2.46 6.88 14.42
C ALA A 139 -3.09 8.12 15.09
N ALA A 140 -2.80 8.38 16.36
CA ALA A 140 -3.30 9.53 17.09
C ALA A 140 -2.83 10.87 16.52
N LYS A 141 -1.59 10.93 16.04
CA LYS A 141 -1.07 12.13 15.36
C LYS A 141 -1.85 12.46 14.08
N ARG A 142 -2.28 11.44 13.36
CA ARG A 142 -2.95 11.59 12.06
C ARG A 142 -4.46 11.70 12.19
N ARG A 143 -5.05 10.96 13.11
CA ARG A 143 -6.50 10.89 13.33
C ARG A 143 -6.83 10.73 14.82
N PRO A 144 -6.79 11.81 15.61
CA PRO A 144 -7.00 11.73 17.06
C PRO A 144 -8.33 11.09 17.47
N ILE A 145 -9.41 11.31 16.67
CA ILE A 145 -10.77 10.82 16.96
C ILE A 145 -10.84 9.30 16.85
N ASP A 146 -10.13 8.72 15.90
CA ASP A 146 -10.17 7.29 15.62
C ASP A 146 -9.26 6.48 16.56
N ALA A 147 -8.32 7.13 17.22
CA ALA A 147 -7.34 6.49 18.09
C ALA A 147 -8.00 5.76 19.28
N SER A 148 -9.09 6.30 19.83
CA SER A 148 -9.83 5.68 20.94
C SER A 148 -10.55 4.42 20.50
N GLN A 149 -11.11 4.41 19.30
CA GLN A 149 -11.76 3.23 18.71
C GLN A 149 -10.74 2.15 18.37
N LEU A 150 -9.60 2.53 17.81
CA LEU A 150 -8.50 1.62 17.52
C LEU A 150 -7.96 0.94 18.77
N LYS A 151 -7.84 1.68 19.87
CA LYS A 151 -7.40 1.13 21.15
C LYS A 151 -8.29 -0.01 21.62
N THR A 152 -9.60 0.10 21.42
CA THR A 152 -10.57 -0.95 21.74
C THR A 152 -10.43 -2.16 20.81
N MET A 153 -10.09 -1.94 19.54
CA MET A 153 -9.92 -3.02 18.56
C MET A 153 -8.60 -3.80 18.72
N ILE A 154 -7.54 -3.13 19.22
CA ILE A 154 -6.19 -3.71 19.35
C ILE A 154 -6.00 -4.39 20.72
N LEU A 155 -6.65 -3.92 21.73
CA LEU A 155 -6.64 -4.45 23.09
C LEU A 155 -7.82 -5.35 23.38
#